data_b31912420c8577fbba6063538f147129
#
_entry.id   b31912420c8577fbba6063538f147129
#
_cell.length_a   1.000
_cell.length_b   1.000
_cell.length_c   1.000
_cell.angle_alpha   90.00
_cell.angle_beta   90.00
_cell.angle_gamma   90.00
#
_symmetry.space_group_name_H-M   'P 1'
#
loop_
_entity.id
_entity.type
_entity.pdbx_description
1 polymer ?
#
loop_
_entity_poly.entity_id
_entity_poly.type
_entity_poly.pdbx_seq_one_letter_code
_entity_poly.pdbx_strand_id
1 'polypeptide(L)'
;MFSASDDAALGPINCRWPSVAACVYYVFKAILDPELPPNAGAYSPFEIIVRDGSVLSAIYPMAVCNANIITTQRITDVLLGALSHAVPERVQAACSGTMNLLNIGGTNPKSGVLYNYIETYAGGQGAMHDLDGMDAIQNHMTNTRNAPVEAIEAAYPLIVEKYGLLPDSEGPGEYRGGVGITRVLRTQGDVQLTLSSDRETVPPWGLFGGDDARPSKCEVIDPDGVIERLPS
;
A
#
# COMPACT_ATOMS: atom_id res chain seq x y z
N MET A 1 -1.46 7.73 20.32
CA MET A 1 -0.27 7.05 20.91
C MET A 1 0.00 5.75 20.16
N PHE A 2 1.26 5.50 19.80
CA PHE A 2 1.71 4.28 19.11
C PHE A 2 2.60 3.42 20.03
N SER A 3 2.22 3.31 21.29
CA SER A 3 3.02 2.62 22.32
C SER A 3 3.07 1.10 22.15
N ALA A 4 2.06 0.51 21.50
CA ALA A 4 1.95 -0.93 21.25
C ALA A 4 2.47 -1.37 19.87
N SER A 5 3.14 -0.48 19.12
CA SER A 5 3.76 -0.86 17.84
C SER A 5 4.85 -1.89 18.06
N ASP A 6 5.03 -2.77 17.08
CA ASP A 6 6.09 -3.78 17.08
C ASP A 6 7.49 -3.18 17.15
N ASP A 7 8.46 -3.99 17.54
CA ASP A 7 9.86 -3.62 17.51
C ASP A 7 10.33 -3.32 16.07
N ALA A 8 11.44 -2.60 15.97
CA ALA A 8 12.03 -2.29 14.69
C ALA A 8 12.34 -3.56 13.89
N ALA A 9 11.90 -3.56 12.63
CA ALA A 9 12.12 -4.66 11.71
C ALA A 9 13.57 -4.69 11.19
N LEU A 10 14.05 -5.87 10.83
CA LEU A 10 15.32 -6.02 10.11
C LEU A 10 15.23 -5.48 8.68
N GLY A 11 14.03 -5.56 8.08
CA GLY A 11 13.74 -5.07 6.73
C GLY A 11 13.55 -3.55 6.66
N PRO A 12 13.39 -3.00 5.45
CA PRO A 12 13.41 -1.56 5.19
C PRO A 12 12.08 -0.84 5.47
N ILE A 13 11.18 -1.42 6.27
CA ILE A 13 9.83 -0.90 6.54
C ILE A 13 9.77 0.06 7.74
N ASN A 14 10.89 0.28 8.44
CA ASN A 14 10.90 1.14 9.62
C ASN A 14 10.65 2.60 9.25
N CYS A 15 9.86 3.29 10.06
CA CYS A 15 9.57 4.71 9.93
C CYS A 15 10.41 5.57 10.87
N ARG A 16 10.66 6.80 10.47
CA ARG A 16 11.13 7.85 11.36
C ARG A 16 9.98 8.76 11.77
N TRP A 17 10.13 9.42 12.90
CA TRP A 17 9.10 10.31 13.44
C TRP A 17 8.46 11.28 12.43
N PRO A 18 9.19 11.95 11.52
CA PRO A 18 8.56 12.85 10.55
C PRO A 18 7.57 12.15 9.61
N SER A 19 7.83 10.89 9.24
CA SER A 19 6.91 10.10 8.41
C SER A 19 5.65 9.73 9.18
N VAL A 20 5.79 9.37 10.45
CA VAL A 20 4.63 9.10 11.34
C VAL A 20 3.80 10.37 11.52
N ALA A 21 4.44 11.51 11.77
CA ALA A 21 3.79 12.80 11.90
C ALA A 21 3.01 13.19 10.64
N ALA A 22 3.59 12.95 9.46
CA ALA A 22 2.91 13.21 8.19
C ALA A 22 1.60 12.41 8.05
N CYS A 23 1.58 11.14 8.46
CA CYS A 23 0.37 10.33 8.45
C CYS A 23 -0.70 10.85 9.42
N VAL A 24 -0.29 11.22 10.63
CA VAL A 24 -1.20 11.81 11.63
C VAL A 24 -1.81 13.11 11.11
N TYR A 25 -0.98 14.01 10.59
CA TYR A 25 -1.44 15.29 10.05
C TYR A 25 -2.35 15.12 8.83
N TYR A 26 -2.05 14.16 7.96
CA TYR A 26 -2.91 13.82 6.83
C TYR A 26 -4.29 13.39 7.29
N VAL A 27 -4.39 12.41 8.20
CA VAL A 27 -5.66 11.88 8.68
C VAL A 27 -6.47 12.96 9.37
N PHE A 28 -5.88 13.69 10.31
CA PHE A 28 -6.62 14.74 11.04
C PHE A 28 -7.04 15.90 10.15
N LYS A 29 -6.19 16.30 9.18
CA LYS A 29 -6.59 17.29 8.19
C LYS A 29 -7.78 16.82 7.37
N ALA A 30 -7.75 15.56 6.87
CA ALA A 30 -8.85 15.02 6.07
C ALA A 30 -10.17 14.92 6.85
N ILE A 31 -10.10 14.59 8.13
CA ILE A 31 -11.29 14.40 8.98
C ILE A 31 -11.84 15.72 9.54
N LEU A 32 -10.96 16.61 10.03
CA LEU A 32 -11.40 17.82 10.74
C LEU A 32 -11.72 18.96 9.79
N ASP A 33 -10.78 19.32 8.94
CA ASP A 33 -10.92 20.42 7.98
C ASP A 33 -9.99 20.24 6.77
N PRO A 34 -10.48 19.67 5.67
CA PRO A 34 -9.69 19.48 4.44
C PRO A 34 -9.18 20.80 3.83
N GLU A 35 -9.89 21.91 4.05
CA GLU A 35 -9.54 23.21 3.49
C GLU A 35 -8.49 23.97 4.35
N LEU A 36 -8.24 23.53 5.58
CA LEU A 36 -7.26 24.16 6.46
C LEU A 36 -5.86 24.16 5.81
N PRO A 37 -5.22 25.31 5.58
CA PRO A 37 -3.86 25.33 5.03
C PRO A 37 -2.87 24.58 5.93
N PRO A 38 -2.02 23.68 5.36
CA PRO A 38 -1.04 22.96 6.13
C PRO A 38 0.05 23.88 6.65
N ASN A 39 0.14 24.03 7.96
CA ASN A 39 1.17 24.85 8.62
C ASN A 39 1.41 24.38 10.07
N ALA A 40 2.46 24.87 10.70
CA ALA A 40 2.83 24.50 12.06
C ALA A 40 1.72 24.79 13.08
N GLY A 41 0.96 25.87 12.91
CA GLY A 41 -0.16 26.23 13.79
C GLY A 41 -1.29 25.19 13.75
N ALA A 42 -1.63 24.70 12.55
CA ALA A 42 -2.63 23.65 12.37
C ALA A 42 -2.25 22.35 13.07
N TYR A 43 -0.96 22.06 13.18
CA TYR A 43 -0.46 20.80 13.72
C TYR A 43 0.00 20.86 15.18
N SER A 44 0.17 22.06 15.74
CA SER A 44 0.63 22.26 17.11
C SER A 44 -0.25 21.62 18.21
N PRO A 45 -1.59 21.42 18.03
CA PRO A 45 -2.39 20.74 19.02
C PRO A 45 -2.14 19.23 19.15
N PHE A 46 -1.45 18.61 18.17
CA PHE A 46 -1.26 17.17 18.16
C PHE A 46 0.02 16.76 18.88
N GLU A 47 -0.13 15.98 19.95
CA GLU A 47 0.97 15.27 20.58
C GLU A 47 1.08 13.86 20.02
N ILE A 48 2.24 13.55 19.39
CA ILE A 48 2.49 12.26 18.75
C ILE A 48 3.51 11.48 19.59
N ILE A 49 3.02 10.46 20.28
CA ILE A 49 3.84 9.60 21.15
C ILE A 49 4.15 8.30 20.43
N VAL A 50 5.43 8.03 20.21
CA VAL A 50 5.97 6.84 19.58
C VAL A 50 6.91 6.14 20.55
N ARG A 51 6.84 4.81 20.62
CA ARG A 51 7.73 4.02 21.47
C ARG A 51 9.13 3.94 20.83
N ASP A 52 10.16 4.23 21.61
CA ASP A 52 11.56 4.08 21.18
C ASP A 52 11.87 2.62 20.82
N GLY A 53 12.66 2.41 19.78
CA GLY A 53 13.02 1.09 19.28
C GLY A 53 11.90 0.35 18.54
N SER A 54 10.75 1.00 18.33
CA SER A 54 9.67 0.44 17.51
C SER A 54 9.91 0.65 16.00
N VAL A 55 9.14 -0.07 15.20
CA VAL A 55 9.10 0.12 13.73
C VAL A 55 8.79 1.56 13.31
N LEU A 56 8.23 2.38 14.20
CA LEU A 56 7.87 3.79 13.97
C LEU A 56 8.93 4.78 14.50
N SER A 57 9.99 4.31 15.13
CA SER A 57 11.05 5.13 15.74
C SER A 57 12.44 4.65 15.32
N ALA A 58 12.63 4.51 14.01
CA ALA A 58 13.89 4.06 13.44
C ALA A 58 15.05 5.01 13.78
N ILE A 59 16.17 4.44 14.24
CA ILE A 59 17.43 5.12 14.49
C ILE A 59 18.50 4.59 13.52
N TYR A 60 19.48 5.43 13.21
CA TYR A 60 20.60 5.01 12.36
C TYR A 60 21.34 3.81 12.99
N PRO A 61 21.69 2.74 12.23
CA PRO A 61 21.65 2.57 10.76
C PRO A 61 20.45 1.77 10.23
N MET A 62 19.30 1.77 10.88
CA MET A 62 18.13 1.00 10.45
C MET A 62 17.66 1.37 9.05
N ALA A 63 17.24 0.37 8.26
CA ALA A 63 16.73 0.55 6.91
C ALA A 63 15.29 1.10 6.95
N VAL A 64 15.01 2.13 6.11
CA VAL A 64 13.74 2.88 6.12
C VAL A 64 13.16 3.12 4.73
N CYS A 65 13.75 2.59 3.65
CA CYS A 65 13.40 3.04 2.29
C CYS A 65 11.98 2.64 1.85
N ASN A 66 11.39 1.61 2.41
CA ASN A 66 10.02 1.16 2.09
C ASN A 66 8.96 1.64 3.10
N ALA A 67 9.34 2.49 4.05
CA ALA A 67 8.40 3.02 5.04
C ALA A 67 7.19 3.69 4.40
N ASN A 68 7.41 4.54 3.39
CA ASN A 68 6.35 5.25 2.67
C ASN A 68 5.50 4.34 1.77
N ILE A 69 5.99 3.15 1.44
CA ILE A 69 5.29 2.18 0.58
C ILE A 69 4.32 1.33 1.39
N ILE A 70 4.70 0.97 2.61
CA ILE A 70 3.97 0.03 3.47
C ILE A 70 3.53 0.69 4.77
N THR A 71 4.48 1.10 5.63
CA THR A 71 4.18 1.47 7.01
C THR A 71 3.35 2.74 7.13
N THR A 72 3.58 3.77 6.30
CA THR A 72 2.77 4.99 6.31
C THR A 72 1.33 4.74 5.89
N GLN A 73 1.10 3.84 4.94
CA GLN A 73 -0.23 3.43 4.51
C GLN A 73 -0.96 2.73 5.67
N ARG A 74 -0.27 1.83 6.36
CA ARG A 74 -0.80 1.11 7.51
C ARG A 74 -1.12 2.04 8.68
N ILE A 75 -0.24 3.01 8.99
CA ILE A 75 -0.50 4.02 10.03
C ILE A 75 -1.80 4.77 9.74
N THR A 76 -2.02 5.15 8.49
CA THR A 76 -3.22 5.88 8.09
C THR A 76 -4.48 5.05 8.30
N ASP A 77 -4.51 3.80 7.86
CA ASP A 77 -5.65 2.89 8.08
C ASP A 77 -5.92 2.66 9.57
N VAL A 78 -4.88 2.44 10.37
CA VAL A 78 -5.01 2.24 11.83
C VAL A 78 -5.59 3.47 12.52
N LEU A 79 -5.18 4.67 12.10
CA LEU A 79 -5.72 5.92 12.64
C LEU A 79 -7.20 6.10 12.28
N LEU A 80 -7.57 5.84 11.01
CA LEU A 80 -8.97 5.89 10.56
C LEU A 80 -9.82 4.87 11.33
N GLY A 81 -9.34 3.64 11.48
CA GLY A 81 -9.99 2.61 12.27
C GLY A 81 -10.15 3.00 13.75
N ALA A 82 -9.13 3.60 14.36
CA ALA A 82 -9.20 4.06 15.74
C ALA A 82 -10.19 5.22 15.93
N LEU A 83 -10.40 6.06 14.91
CA LEU A 83 -11.32 7.17 14.93
C LEU A 83 -12.76 6.77 14.57
N SER A 84 -13.00 5.56 14.11
CA SER A 84 -14.31 5.10 13.63
C SER A 84 -15.43 5.24 14.66
N HIS A 85 -15.14 5.03 15.94
CA HIS A 85 -16.14 5.22 17.02
C HIS A 85 -16.40 6.68 17.38
N ALA A 86 -15.48 7.58 17.06
CA ALA A 86 -15.62 9.01 17.39
C ALA A 86 -16.28 9.81 16.26
N VAL A 87 -15.98 9.48 15.03
CA VAL A 87 -16.45 10.21 13.83
C VAL A 87 -16.81 9.23 12.70
N PRO A 88 -17.77 8.31 12.92
CA PRO A 88 -18.09 7.22 11.99
C PRO A 88 -18.44 7.71 10.58
N GLU A 89 -19.08 8.88 10.47
CA GLU A 89 -19.49 9.46 9.19
C GLU A 89 -18.33 10.09 8.39
N ARG A 90 -17.12 10.17 8.95
CA ARG A 90 -15.96 10.82 8.31
C ARG A 90 -14.80 9.89 8.03
N VAL A 91 -14.91 8.63 8.40
CA VAL A 91 -13.89 7.63 8.21
C VAL A 91 -14.33 6.61 7.18
N GLN A 92 -13.35 5.90 6.64
CA GLN A 92 -13.57 4.77 5.74
C GLN A 92 -13.03 3.49 6.37
N ALA A 93 -13.52 2.34 5.91
CA ALA A 93 -12.92 1.04 6.20
C ALA A 93 -11.49 0.95 5.66
N ALA A 94 -10.76 -0.08 6.04
CA ALA A 94 -9.39 -0.24 5.59
C ALA A 94 -9.33 -0.41 4.06
N CYS A 95 -8.30 0.20 3.46
CA CYS A 95 -8.05 0.07 2.03
C CYS A 95 -6.94 -0.95 1.74
N SER A 96 -6.51 -1.06 0.49
CA SER A 96 -5.39 -1.92 0.11
C SER A 96 -4.12 -1.70 0.94
N GLY A 97 -3.93 -0.51 1.51
CA GLY A 97 -2.96 -0.20 2.58
C GLY A 97 -1.51 -0.50 2.26
N THR A 98 -1.17 -0.54 0.99
CA THR A 98 0.19 -0.76 0.47
C THR A 98 0.29 -0.21 -0.94
N MET A 99 1.47 0.20 -1.36
CA MET A 99 1.71 0.60 -2.75
C MET A 99 2.03 -0.59 -3.66
N ASN A 100 2.17 -1.81 -3.13
CA ASN A 100 2.53 -3.01 -3.90
C ASN A 100 3.71 -2.74 -4.87
N LEU A 101 4.83 -2.28 -4.34
CA LEU A 101 6.00 -1.97 -5.15
C LEU A 101 6.60 -3.23 -5.76
N LEU A 102 6.60 -3.30 -7.07
CA LEU A 102 7.29 -4.32 -7.85
C LEU A 102 8.57 -3.73 -8.45
N ASN A 103 9.68 -4.45 -8.30
CA ASN A 103 10.95 -4.14 -8.93
C ASN A 103 11.47 -5.38 -9.66
N ILE A 104 11.72 -5.25 -10.97
CA ILE A 104 12.23 -6.31 -11.84
C ILE A 104 13.51 -5.82 -12.51
N GLY A 105 14.65 -6.45 -12.18
CA GLY A 105 15.94 -6.15 -12.77
C GLY A 105 16.47 -7.33 -13.57
N GLY A 106 17.17 -7.04 -14.67
CA GLY A 106 17.75 -8.08 -15.51
C GLY A 106 18.58 -7.55 -16.66
N THR A 107 18.99 -8.44 -17.55
CA THR A 107 19.66 -8.07 -18.80
C THR A 107 18.70 -8.29 -19.96
N ASN A 108 18.51 -7.27 -20.79
CA ASN A 108 17.67 -7.40 -21.97
C ASN A 108 18.30 -8.42 -22.94
N PRO A 109 17.62 -9.54 -23.24
CA PRO A 109 18.20 -10.63 -24.03
C PRO A 109 18.49 -10.24 -25.49
N LYS A 110 17.86 -9.16 -25.99
CA LYS A 110 18.06 -8.67 -27.36
C LYS A 110 19.24 -7.70 -27.47
N SER A 111 19.40 -6.81 -26.49
CA SER A 111 20.42 -5.74 -26.55
C SER A 111 21.63 -5.98 -25.66
N GLY A 112 21.56 -6.91 -24.71
CA GLY A 112 22.59 -7.13 -23.69
C GLY A 112 22.68 -6.03 -22.64
N VAL A 113 21.79 -5.04 -22.65
CA VAL A 113 21.79 -3.90 -21.72
C VAL A 113 21.04 -4.24 -20.44
N LEU A 114 21.61 -3.85 -19.29
CA LEU A 114 20.94 -3.94 -18.00
C LEU A 114 19.72 -3.04 -17.98
N TYR A 115 18.63 -3.52 -17.38
CA TYR A 115 17.43 -2.73 -17.14
C TYR A 115 16.92 -2.90 -15.71
N ASN A 116 16.15 -1.95 -15.27
CA ASN A 116 15.41 -2.00 -14.02
C ASN A 116 14.04 -1.39 -14.22
N TYR A 117 13.00 -2.17 -14.01
CA TYR A 117 11.61 -1.76 -14.07
C TYR A 117 11.06 -1.67 -12.64
N ILE A 118 10.49 -0.53 -12.28
CA ILE A 118 9.88 -0.30 -10.97
C ILE A 118 8.48 0.29 -11.19
N GLU A 119 7.49 -0.30 -10.55
CA GLU A 119 6.12 0.21 -10.58
C GLU A 119 5.40 -0.05 -9.26
N THR A 120 4.51 0.85 -8.87
CA THR A 120 3.57 0.67 -7.76
C THR A 120 2.19 0.37 -8.30
N TYR A 121 1.41 -0.43 -7.57
CA TYR A 121 0.08 -0.85 -8.02
C TYR A 121 -1.00 -0.33 -7.08
N ALA A 122 -2.11 0.09 -7.70
CA ALA A 122 -3.33 0.46 -7.01
C ALA A 122 -4.03 -0.74 -6.37
N GLY A 123 -5.01 -0.48 -5.53
CA GLY A 123 -5.89 -1.48 -4.95
C GLY A 123 -7.30 -0.92 -4.76
N GLY A 124 -8.08 -1.51 -3.87
CA GLY A 124 -9.40 -1.02 -3.51
C GLY A 124 -9.36 -0.01 -2.37
N GLN A 125 -10.24 0.97 -2.40
CA GLN A 125 -10.51 1.87 -1.28
C GLN A 125 -11.51 1.24 -0.32
N GLY A 126 -11.40 1.51 0.98
CA GLY A 126 -12.42 1.13 1.95
C GLY A 126 -13.75 1.87 1.73
N ALA A 127 -14.87 1.22 2.03
CA ALA A 127 -16.18 1.86 2.01
C ALA A 127 -16.30 2.97 3.07
N MET A 128 -17.12 3.96 2.79
CA MET A 128 -17.54 5.00 3.74
C MET A 128 -18.94 4.70 4.25
N HIS A 129 -19.45 5.53 5.17
CA HIS A 129 -20.76 5.31 5.79
C HIS A 129 -21.95 5.44 4.82
N ASP A 130 -21.77 6.06 3.66
CA ASP A 130 -22.80 6.34 2.65
C ASP A 130 -22.35 6.11 1.21
N LEU A 131 -21.15 5.55 1.01
CA LEU A 131 -20.55 5.35 -0.32
C LEU A 131 -19.75 4.06 -0.38
N ASP A 132 -19.87 3.38 -1.51
CA ASP A 132 -18.97 2.29 -1.87
C ASP A 132 -17.53 2.78 -2.04
N GLY A 133 -16.56 1.93 -1.72
CA GLY A 133 -15.15 2.19 -1.99
C GLY A 133 -14.86 2.22 -3.49
N MET A 134 -13.96 3.12 -3.90
CA MET A 134 -13.53 3.23 -5.30
C MET A 134 -12.64 2.06 -5.70
N ASP A 135 -12.85 1.56 -6.92
CA ASP A 135 -12.11 0.44 -7.48
C ASP A 135 -10.74 0.87 -8.03
N ALA A 136 -9.73 0.05 -7.89
CA ALA A 136 -8.42 0.17 -8.53
C ALA A 136 -7.78 1.56 -8.39
N ILE A 137 -7.83 2.14 -7.22
CA ILE A 137 -7.32 3.49 -6.93
C ILE A 137 -6.10 3.44 -6.00
N GLN A 138 -5.20 4.39 -6.16
CA GLN A 138 -4.16 4.64 -5.15
C GLN A 138 -4.79 5.25 -3.90
N ASN A 139 -4.38 4.77 -2.73
CA ASN A 139 -4.98 5.14 -1.46
C ASN A 139 -4.04 5.98 -0.59
N HIS A 140 -4.62 6.81 0.26
CA HIS A 140 -3.97 7.61 1.29
C HIS A 140 -2.73 8.38 0.81
N MET A 141 -1.55 8.00 1.27
CA MET A 141 -0.28 8.73 1.11
C MET A 141 0.32 8.62 -0.31
N THR A 142 -0.43 8.14 -1.28
CA THR A 142 0.05 7.91 -2.64
C THR A 142 -0.97 8.32 -3.69
N ASN A 143 -0.49 8.72 -4.86
CA ASN A 143 -1.32 9.07 -6.02
C ASN A 143 -0.48 8.94 -7.31
N THR A 144 0.02 7.73 -7.57
CA THR A 144 0.78 7.44 -8.79
C THR A 144 -0.13 6.89 -9.88
N ARG A 145 0.35 6.94 -11.13
CA ARG A 145 -0.30 6.30 -12.28
C ARG A 145 0.59 5.20 -12.82
N ASN A 146 -0.01 4.12 -13.26
CA ASN A 146 0.70 3.06 -13.94
C ASN A 146 1.11 3.50 -15.36
N ALA A 147 2.25 3.00 -15.81
CA ALA A 147 2.69 3.24 -17.18
C ALA A 147 1.77 2.53 -18.19
N PRO A 148 1.53 3.11 -19.38
CA PRO A 148 0.83 2.43 -20.45
C PRO A 148 1.52 1.10 -20.81
N VAL A 149 0.71 0.07 -21.11
CA VAL A 149 1.23 -1.27 -21.44
C VAL A 149 2.22 -1.21 -22.59
N GLU A 150 1.90 -0.46 -23.62
CA GLU A 150 2.73 -0.30 -24.82
C GLU A 150 4.10 0.33 -24.49
N ALA A 151 4.13 1.27 -23.56
CA ALA A 151 5.38 1.90 -23.12
C ALA A 151 6.26 0.91 -22.34
N ILE A 152 5.65 0.06 -21.51
CA ILE A 152 6.36 -0.98 -20.77
C ILE A 152 6.98 -1.99 -21.74
N GLU A 153 6.20 -2.52 -22.67
CA GLU A 153 6.63 -3.54 -23.62
C GLU A 153 7.64 -3.01 -24.65
N ALA A 154 7.58 -1.72 -24.97
CA ALA A 154 8.56 -1.08 -25.84
C ALA A 154 9.90 -0.81 -25.14
N ALA A 155 9.89 -0.47 -23.85
CA ALA A 155 11.10 -0.09 -23.13
C ALA A 155 11.81 -1.27 -22.43
N TYR A 156 11.06 -2.30 -22.04
CA TYR A 156 11.57 -3.41 -21.23
C TYR A 156 11.28 -4.75 -21.90
N PRO A 157 12.09 -5.80 -21.65
CA PRO A 157 11.80 -7.17 -22.11
C PRO A 157 10.73 -7.83 -21.23
N LEU A 158 9.58 -7.17 -21.12
CA LEU A 158 8.42 -7.58 -20.36
C LEU A 158 7.19 -7.61 -21.27
N ILE A 159 6.25 -8.49 -20.98
CA ILE A 159 4.93 -8.56 -21.63
C ILE A 159 3.87 -8.48 -20.55
N VAL A 160 2.91 -7.60 -20.72
CA VAL A 160 1.76 -7.48 -19.82
C VAL A 160 0.65 -8.42 -20.29
N GLU A 161 0.58 -9.61 -19.72
CA GLU A 161 -0.42 -10.62 -20.12
C GLU A 161 -1.82 -10.32 -19.57
N LYS A 162 -1.88 -9.67 -18.40
CA LYS A 162 -3.15 -9.28 -17.79
C LYS A 162 -2.99 -8.01 -16.98
N TYR A 163 -3.93 -7.11 -17.12
CA TYR A 163 -4.13 -5.95 -16.26
C TYR A 163 -5.61 -5.60 -16.20
N GLY A 164 -6.21 -5.68 -15.03
CA GLY A 164 -7.63 -5.43 -14.86
C GLY A 164 -8.07 -5.53 -13.41
N LEU A 165 -9.35 -5.35 -13.18
CA LEU A 165 -9.97 -5.52 -11.87
C LEU A 165 -9.91 -6.99 -11.45
N LEU A 166 -9.79 -7.22 -10.15
CA LEU A 166 -9.88 -8.55 -9.53
C LEU A 166 -11.28 -8.73 -8.94
N PRO A 167 -12.20 -9.38 -9.63
CA PRO A 167 -13.57 -9.59 -9.13
C PRO A 167 -13.58 -10.28 -7.77
N ASP A 168 -14.57 -9.97 -6.96
CA ASP A 168 -14.80 -10.56 -5.62
C ASP A 168 -13.60 -10.36 -4.67
N SER A 169 -12.86 -9.26 -4.82
CA SER A 169 -11.73 -8.92 -3.95
C SER A 169 -12.08 -7.89 -2.88
N GLU A 170 -13.20 -7.22 -3.03
CA GLU A 170 -13.74 -6.24 -2.10
C GLU A 170 -14.30 -6.88 -0.83
N GLY A 171 -14.31 -6.13 0.27
CA GLY A 171 -15.03 -6.52 1.48
C GLY A 171 -16.52 -6.22 1.33
N PRO A 172 -17.42 -7.22 1.50
CA PRO A 172 -18.86 -7.00 1.44
C PRO A 172 -19.40 -6.30 2.69
N GLY A 173 -20.46 -5.52 2.52
CA GLY A 173 -21.13 -4.77 3.59
C GLY A 173 -22.37 -4.07 3.07
N GLU A 174 -22.98 -3.20 3.88
CA GLU A 174 -24.04 -2.29 3.40
C GLU A 174 -23.53 -1.43 2.24
N TYR A 175 -22.33 -0.91 2.37
CA TYR A 175 -21.51 -0.36 1.30
C TYR A 175 -20.29 -1.24 1.11
N ARG A 176 -19.99 -1.63 -0.12
CA ARG A 176 -18.86 -2.51 -0.42
C ARG A 176 -17.55 -1.76 -0.45
N GLY A 177 -16.46 -2.41 -0.11
CA GLY A 177 -15.12 -1.94 -0.42
C GLY A 177 -14.88 -1.85 -1.95
N GLY A 178 -13.85 -1.13 -2.35
CA GLY A 178 -13.40 -1.08 -3.75
C GLY A 178 -12.70 -2.37 -4.17
N VAL A 179 -12.87 -2.73 -5.44
CA VAL A 179 -12.23 -3.88 -6.06
C VAL A 179 -10.74 -3.61 -6.29
N GLY A 180 -9.90 -4.58 -5.97
CA GLY A 180 -8.47 -4.55 -6.25
C GLY A 180 -8.14 -4.82 -7.71
N ILE A 181 -6.85 -4.93 -8.03
CA ILE A 181 -6.37 -5.23 -9.38
C ILE A 181 -5.68 -6.59 -9.45
N THR A 182 -5.66 -7.15 -10.64
CA THR A 182 -4.78 -8.26 -11.04
C THR A 182 -3.80 -7.78 -12.09
N ARG A 183 -2.54 -8.15 -11.95
CA ARG A 183 -1.47 -7.85 -12.90
C ARG A 183 -0.66 -9.10 -13.15
N VAL A 184 -0.50 -9.47 -14.40
CA VAL A 184 0.37 -10.60 -14.81
C VAL A 184 1.40 -10.07 -15.79
N LEU A 185 2.67 -10.24 -15.44
CA LEU A 185 3.81 -9.87 -16.25
C LEU A 185 4.60 -11.13 -16.63
N ARG A 186 4.95 -11.26 -17.90
CA ARG A 186 5.88 -12.29 -18.36
C ARG A 186 7.21 -11.66 -18.71
N THR A 187 8.28 -12.19 -18.12
CA THR A 187 9.65 -11.78 -18.43
C THR A 187 10.15 -12.52 -19.69
N GLN A 188 10.97 -11.85 -20.50
CA GLN A 188 11.55 -12.44 -21.71
C GLN A 188 12.98 -12.97 -21.48
N GLY A 189 13.40 -13.11 -20.24
CA GLY A 189 14.72 -13.62 -19.83
C GLY A 189 14.80 -13.70 -18.31
N ASP A 190 15.95 -14.10 -17.80
CA ASP A 190 16.19 -14.22 -16.37
C ASP A 190 16.14 -12.86 -15.69
N VAL A 191 15.49 -12.80 -14.55
CA VAL A 191 15.30 -11.56 -13.78
C VAL A 191 15.51 -11.79 -12.30
N GLN A 192 15.88 -10.71 -11.63
CA GLN A 192 15.76 -10.59 -10.18
C GLN A 192 14.47 -9.82 -9.87
N LEU A 193 13.59 -10.44 -9.09
CA LEU A 193 12.34 -9.85 -8.64
C LEU A 193 12.47 -9.42 -7.18
N THR A 194 11.98 -8.22 -6.87
CA THR A 194 11.74 -7.76 -5.50
C THR A 194 10.33 -7.22 -5.41
N LEU A 195 9.57 -7.74 -4.45
CA LEU A 195 8.23 -7.27 -4.14
C LEU A 195 8.21 -6.68 -2.72
N SER A 196 7.57 -5.52 -2.59
CA SER A 196 7.25 -4.92 -1.30
C SER A 196 5.75 -4.69 -1.27
N SER A 197 5.04 -5.61 -0.65
CA SER A 197 3.58 -5.59 -0.50
C SER A 197 3.18 -5.91 0.94
N ASP A 198 1.90 -5.79 1.23
CA ASP A 198 1.30 -6.11 2.52
C ASP A 198 -0.11 -6.68 2.29
N ARG A 199 -0.88 -6.93 3.33
CA ARG A 199 -2.25 -7.44 3.30
C ARG A 199 -2.40 -8.93 2.99
N GLU A 200 -1.35 -9.71 3.04
CA GLU A 200 -1.47 -11.17 2.93
C GLU A 200 -2.00 -11.83 4.21
N THR A 201 -1.51 -11.37 5.37
CA THR A 201 -1.85 -11.94 6.67
C THR A 201 -2.97 -11.18 7.36
N VAL A 202 -2.97 -9.85 7.25
CA VAL A 202 -4.01 -8.99 7.80
C VAL A 202 -4.70 -8.28 6.64
N PRO A 203 -5.81 -8.80 6.12
CA PRO A 203 -6.51 -8.22 4.99
C PRO A 203 -7.07 -6.83 5.33
N PRO A 204 -7.52 -6.06 4.35
CA PRO A 204 -8.27 -4.83 4.60
C PRO A 204 -9.55 -5.15 5.39
N TRP A 205 -9.65 -4.61 6.61
CA TRP A 205 -10.77 -4.90 7.50
C TRP A 205 -11.99 -4.01 7.23
N GLY A 206 -13.18 -4.58 7.42
CA GLY A 206 -14.43 -3.85 7.43
C GLY A 206 -14.64 -3.04 8.71
N LEU A 207 -15.64 -2.15 8.72
CA LEU A 207 -16.10 -1.41 9.89
C LEU A 207 -17.60 -1.69 10.11
N PHE A 208 -18.05 -1.54 11.35
CA PHE A 208 -19.47 -1.58 11.73
C PHE A 208 -20.25 -2.82 11.26
N GLY A 209 -19.58 -3.97 11.18
CA GLY A 209 -20.20 -5.23 10.76
C GLY A 209 -20.01 -5.54 9.27
N GLY A 210 -19.30 -4.70 8.51
CA GLY A 210 -18.80 -5.09 7.18
C GLY A 210 -17.71 -6.15 7.29
N ASP A 211 -17.63 -7.04 6.31
CA ASP A 211 -16.63 -8.09 6.26
C ASP A 211 -15.29 -7.58 5.72
N ASP A 212 -14.24 -8.36 5.97
CA ASP A 212 -12.90 -8.09 5.46
C ASP A 212 -12.84 -8.32 3.94
N ALA A 213 -12.00 -7.54 3.27
CA ALA A 213 -11.67 -7.74 1.87
C ALA A 213 -10.76 -8.97 1.68
N ARG A 214 -10.61 -9.41 0.44
CA ARG A 214 -9.73 -10.54 0.10
C ARG A 214 -8.25 -10.18 0.37
N PRO A 215 -7.46 -11.09 0.96
CA PRO A 215 -6.02 -10.88 1.13
C PRO A 215 -5.30 -10.69 -0.21
N SER A 216 -4.22 -9.92 -0.20
CA SER A 216 -3.34 -9.80 -1.36
C SER A 216 -2.58 -11.11 -1.62
N LYS A 217 -2.12 -11.30 -2.85
CA LYS A 217 -1.43 -12.51 -3.28
C LYS A 217 -0.40 -12.18 -4.35
N CYS A 218 0.80 -12.71 -4.22
CA CYS A 218 1.81 -12.70 -5.27
C CYS A 218 2.29 -14.12 -5.58
N GLU A 219 2.39 -14.43 -6.87
CA GLU A 219 2.82 -15.73 -7.36
C GLU A 219 3.83 -15.56 -8.49
N VAL A 220 4.84 -16.42 -8.50
CA VAL A 220 5.75 -16.61 -9.63
C VAL A 220 5.38 -17.93 -10.28
N ILE A 221 5.26 -17.93 -11.59
CA ILE A 221 5.03 -19.12 -12.42
C ILE A 221 6.28 -19.35 -13.21
N ASP A 222 6.94 -20.48 -13.01
CA ASP A 222 8.13 -20.85 -13.77
C ASP A 222 7.78 -21.31 -15.21
N PRO A 223 8.77 -21.51 -16.10
CA PRO A 223 8.53 -21.99 -17.47
C PRO A 223 7.84 -23.34 -17.56
N ASP A 224 7.94 -24.18 -16.52
CA ASP A 224 7.32 -25.52 -16.45
C ASP A 224 5.88 -25.45 -15.90
N GLY A 225 5.41 -24.25 -15.54
CA GLY A 225 4.08 -24.00 -14.99
C GLY A 225 3.95 -24.26 -13.49
N VAL A 226 5.06 -24.43 -12.79
CA VAL A 226 5.07 -24.57 -11.33
C VAL A 226 4.81 -23.20 -10.70
N ILE A 227 3.86 -23.14 -9.79
CA ILE A 227 3.47 -21.89 -9.11
C ILE A 227 4.14 -21.85 -7.74
N GLU A 228 4.91 -20.80 -7.51
CA GLU A 228 5.47 -20.47 -6.20
C GLU A 228 4.78 -19.20 -5.66
N ARG A 229 4.22 -19.29 -4.46
CA ARG A 229 3.68 -18.14 -3.77
C ARG A 229 4.82 -17.42 -3.05
N LEU A 230 5.03 -16.15 -3.37
CA LEU A 230 6.01 -15.32 -2.67
C LEU A 230 5.39 -14.79 -1.37
N PRO A 231 6.11 -14.86 -0.25
CA PRO A 231 5.70 -14.20 0.98
C PRO A 231 5.85 -12.67 0.83
N SER A 232 4.96 -11.92 1.48
CA SER A 232 5.03 -10.45 1.58
C SER A 232 6.07 -10.01 2.62
#